data_8b7403e7aef75bcd81c8d8bdfa1ea541
#
_entry.id   8b7403e7aef75bcd81c8d8bdfa1ea541
#
_cell.length_a   1.000
_cell.length_b   1.000
_cell.length_c   1.000
_cell.angle_alpha   90.00
_cell.angle_beta   90.00
_cell.angle_gamma   90.00
#
_symmetry.space_group_name_H-M   'P 1'
#
loop_
_entity.id
_entity.type
_entity.pdbx_description
1 polymer ?
#
loop_
_entity_poly.entity_id
_entity_poly.type
_entity_poly.pdbx_seq_one_letter_code
_entity_poly.pdbx_strand_id
1 'polypeptide(L)'
;MMQSDSPIKTSERNHILEVKLDRPKANAIDLETSRILGEIFTNFRDDPNLRVAIITGEGGKFFCPGWDLKAAADGDAVDGDYGVGGFGGLQELRGLNKPVIAAVNGICCGGGLEWALSADIILAAEHATLL
;
A
#
# COMPACT_ATOMS: atom_id res chain seq x y z
N MET A 1 9.92 12.22 14.23
CA MET A 1 10.33 11.05 13.47
C MET A 1 10.42 11.36 12.00
N MET A 2 11.44 10.91 11.39
CA MET A 2 11.71 11.24 9.99
C MET A 2 10.92 10.33 9.07
N GLN A 3 9.97 10.90 8.32
CA GLN A 3 9.24 10.12 7.32
C GLN A 3 10.17 9.54 6.26
N SER A 4 11.35 10.17 6.06
CA SER A 4 12.32 9.68 5.08
C SER A 4 12.79 8.24 5.34
N ASP A 5 12.68 7.78 6.58
CA ASP A 5 13.08 6.41 6.95
C ASP A 5 11.92 5.43 6.93
N SER A 6 10.69 5.90 6.75
CA SER A 6 9.52 5.04 6.68
C SER A 6 9.45 4.33 5.34
N PRO A 7 8.98 3.07 5.32
CA PRO A 7 8.71 2.38 4.06
C PRO A 7 7.51 2.96 3.30
N ILE A 8 6.78 3.87 3.92
CA ILE A 8 5.64 4.53 3.27
C ILE A 8 5.83 6.04 3.40
N LYS A 9 5.66 6.72 2.27
CA LYS A 9 5.63 8.18 2.22
C LYS A 9 4.20 8.63 2.00
N THR A 10 3.75 9.64 2.75
CA THR A 10 2.41 10.17 2.58
C THR A 10 2.47 11.66 2.31
N SER A 11 1.51 12.15 1.53
CA SER A 11 1.29 13.57 1.34
C SER A 11 -0.20 13.84 1.23
N GLU A 12 -0.60 15.07 1.59
CA GLU A 12 -2.00 15.48 1.57
C GLU A 12 -2.12 16.79 0.81
N ARG A 13 -3.05 16.85 -0.13
CA ARG A 13 -3.35 18.05 -0.88
C ARG A 13 -4.77 17.98 -1.42
N ASN A 14 -5.52 19.07 -1.23
CA ASN A 14 -6.89 19.19 -1.76
C ASN A 14 -7.79 18.01 -1.34
N HIS A 15 -7.70 17.60 -0.08
CA HIS A 15 -8.47 16.48 0.49
C HIS A 15 -8.09 15.12 -0.08
N ILE A 16 -6.95 15.03 -0.74
CA ILE A 16 -6.44 13.77 -1.29
C ILE A 16 -5.23 13.33 -0.48
N LEU A 17 -5.25 12.09 -0.03
CA LEU A 17 -4.11 11.44 0.60
C LEU A 17 -3.37 10.62 -0.46
N GLU A 18 -2.11 10.92 -0.68
CA GLU A 18 -1.26 10.05 -1.50
C GLU A 18 -0.44 9.16 -0.57
N VAL A 19 -0.50 7.87 -0.81
CA VAL A 19 0.24 6.85 -0.07
C VAL A 19 1.19 6.16 -1.03
N LYS A 20 2.47 6.38 -0.82
CA LYS A 20 3.52 5.87 -1.70
C LYS A 20 4.35 4.83 -0.96
N LEU A 21 4.35 3.62 -1.47
CA LEU A 21 5.19 2.54 -0.96
C LEU A 21 6.62 2.78 -1.45
N ASP A 22 7.55 2.93 -0.51
CA ASP A 22 8.94 3.29 -0.82
C ASP A 22 9.87 2.37 -0.04
N ARG A 23 9.91 1.11 -0.46
CA ARG A 23 10.82 0.12 0.10
C ARG A 23 11.79 -0.37 -0.96
N PRO A 24 13.06 -0.06 -0.87
CA PRO A 24 14.04 -0.67 -1.76
C PRO A 24 14.08 -2.19 -1.52
N LYS A 25 14.22 -2.99 -2.56
CA LYS A 25 14.47 -2.62 -3.95
C LYS A 25 13.19 -2.56 -4.77
N ALA A 26 12.16 -3.29 -4.37
CA ALA A 26 11.02 -3.60 -5.24
C ALA A 26 9.67 -3.23 -4.65
N ASN A 27 9.65 -2.58 -3.50
CA ASN A 27 8.40 -2.24 -2.81
C ASN A 27 7.60 -3.47 -2.33
N ALA A 28 8.31 -4.51 -1.90
CA ALA A 28 7.65 -5.66 -1.29
C ALA A 28 7.06 -5.29 0.08
N ILE A 29 6.01 -5.99 0.48
CA ILE A 29 5.29 -5.71 1.72
C ILE A 29 5.55 -6.81 2.75
N ASP A 30 5.96 -6.41 3.95
CA ASP A 30 6.13 -7.30 5.09
C ASP A 30 5.06 -7.02 6.17
N LEU A 31 5.17 -7.70 7.30
CA LEU A 31 4.23 -7.52 8.40
C LEU A 31 4.22 -6.08 8.92
N GLU A 32 5.39 -5.52 9.16
CA GLU A 32 5.50 -4.16 9.70
C GLU A 32 4.92 -3.14 8.73
N THR A 33 5.23 -3.26 7.45
CA THR A 33 4.71 -2.37 6.41
C THR A 33 3.18 -2.44 6.37
N SER A 34 2.61 -3.64 6.47
CA SER A 34 1.15 -3.81 6.51
C SER A 34 0.53 -3.13 7.72
N ARG A 35 1.17 -3.24 8.88
CA ARG A 35 0.68 -2.57 10.10
C ARG A 35 0.70 -1.05 9.95
N ILE A 36 1.77 -0.51 9.39
CA ILE A 36 1.88 0.94 9.14
C ILE A 36 0.80 1.38 8.16
N LEU A 37 0.61 0.65 7.07
CA LEU A 37 -0.44 0.96 6.10
C LEU A 37 -1.82 0.91 6.74
N GLY A 38 -2.09 -0.07 7.58
CA GLY A 38 -3.35 -0.18 8.30
C GLY A 38 -3.64 1.04 9.15
N GLU A 39 -2.63 1.57 9.83
CA GLU A 39 -2.78 2.78 10.64
C GLU A 39 -3.04 4.00 9.75
N ILE A 40 -2.33 4.11 8.63
CA ILE A 40 -2.52 5.19 7.68
C ILE A 40 -3.95 5.21 7.14
N PHE A 41 -4.46 4.05 6.71
CA PHE A 41 -5.81 3.97 6.15
C PHE A 41 -6.90 4.10 7.21
N THR A 42 -6.63 3.70 8.45
CA THR A 42 -7.54 3.98 9.57
C THR A 42 -7.67 5.49 9.79
N ASN A 43 -6.56 6.20 9.79
CA ASN A 43 -6.57 7.65 9.93
C ASN A 43 -7.26 8.31 8.74
N PHE A 44 -7.05 7.82 7.54
CA PHE A 44 -7.73 8.29 6.34
C PHE A 44 -9.25 8.11 6.47
N ARG A 45 -9.67 6.93 6.89
CA ARG A 45 -11.09 6.63 7.10
C ARG A 45 -11.74 7.63 8.04
N ASP A 46 -11.04 7.97 9.12
CA ASP A 46 -11.61 8.76 10.21
C ASP A 46 -11.40 10.27 10.07
N ASP A 47 -10.57 10.71 9.13
CA ASP A 47 -10.23 12.13 8.96
C ASP A 47 -11.26 12.81 8.06
N PRO A 48 -12.07 13.74 8.59
CA PRO A 48 -13.10 14.42 7.78
C PRO A 48 -12.54 15.32 6.69
N ASN A 49 -11.25 15.66 6.75
CA ASN A 49 -10.61 16.48 5.73
C ASN A 49 -10.07 15.68 4.55
N LEU A 50 -10.07 14.36 4.64
CA LEU A 50 -9.60 13.50 3.56
C LEU A 50 -10.78 12.79 2.91
N ARG A 51 -10.81 12.80 1.58
CA ARG A 51 -11.94 12.26 0.82
C ARG A 51 -11.56 11.13 -0.12
N VAL A 52 -10.33 11.15 -0.62
CA VAL A 52 -9.83 10.15 -1.59
C VAL A 52 -8.40 9.79 -1.22
N ALA A 53 -8.04 8.53 -1.37
CA ALA A 53 -6.66 8.12 -1.25
C ALA A 53 -6.16 7.57 -2.58
N ILE A 54 -4.88 7.79 -2.85
CA ILE A 54 -4.19 7.22 -4.00
C ILE A 54 -3.05 6.36 -3.45
N ILE A 55 -2.97 5.13 -3.90
CA ILE A 55 -1.84 4.25 -3.58
C ILE A 55 -0.97 4.08 -4.82
N THR A 56 0.34 4.15 -4.63
CA THR A 56 1.30 3.99 -5.72
C THR A 56 2.63 3.48 -5.16
N GLY A 57 3.59 3.19 -6.02
CA GLY A 57 4.94 2.79 -5.62
C GLY A 57 5.96 3.84 -6.00
N GLU A 58 7.02 3.96 -5.21
CA GLU A 58 8.14 4.83 -5.53
C GLU A 58 8.93 4.24 -6.70
N GLY A 59 9.39 5.12 -7.59
CA GLY A 59 10.19 4.71 -8.74
C GLY A 59 9.35 4.35 -9.95
N GLY A 60 10.03 3.98 -11.03
CA GLY A 60 9.36 3.70 -12.30
C GLY A 60 9.27 2.22 -12.65
N LYS A 61 9.82 1.34 -11.82
CA LYS A 61 9.92 -0.07 -12.16
C LYS A 61 8.88 -0.93 -11.44
N PHE A 62 8.69 -0.71 -10.14
CA PHE A 62 7.81 -1.54 -9.33
C PHE A 62 6.69 -0.71 -8.71
N PHE A 63 5.46 -1.18 -8.88
CA PHE A 63 4.37 -0.78 -7.99
C PHE A 63 4.49 -1.58 -6.69
N CYS A 64 4.34 -2.89 -6.76
CA CYS A 64 4.52 -3.80 -5.63
C CYS A 64 4.54 -5.25 -6.14
N PRO A 65 5.58 -6.02 -5.81
CA PRO A 65 5.65 -7.43 -6.21
C PRO A 65 4.93 -8.36 -5.22
N GLY A 66 4.46 -7.82 -4.09
CA GLY A 66 3.72 -8.59 -3.10
C GLY A 66 4.48 -8.82 -1.82
N TRP A 67 4.28 -10.00 -1.25
CA TRP A 67 4.88 -10.42 0.00
C TRP A 67 6.41 -10.38 -0.05
N ASP A 68 7.00 -9.89 1.03
CA ASP A 68 8.46 -9.84 1.14
C ASP A 68 9.00 -11.25 1.45
N LEU A 69 9.48 -11.92 0.41
CA LEU A 69 10.00 -13.28 0.54
C LEU A 69 11.25 -13.36 1.41
N LYS A 70 12.03 -12.30 1.44
CA LYS A 70 13.20 -12.24 2.30
C LYS A 70 12.79 -12.14 3.77
N ALA A 71 11.79 -11.34 4.08
CA ALA A 71 11.26 -11.24 5.43
C ALA A 71 10.69 -12.59 5.87
N ALA A 72 9.99 -13.28 4.99
CA ALA A 72 9.47 -14.62 5.27
C ALA A 72 10.61 -15.61 5.56
N ALA A 73 11.69 -15.56 4.79
CA ALA A 73 12.86 -16.40 5.01
C ALA A 73 13.57 -16.06 6.31
N ASP A 74 13.49 -14.80 6.75
CA ASP A 74 14.12 -14.31 7.98
C ASP A 74 13.21 -14.48 9.21
N GLY A 75 12.03 -15.08 9.06
CA GLY A 75 11.18 -15.46 10.18
C GLY A 75 9.78 -14.86 10.22
N ASP A 76 9.42 -13.95 9.31
CA ASP A 76 8.06 -13.44 9.25
C ASP A 76 7.10 -14.58 8.90
N ALA A 77 6.04 -14.73 9.68
CA ALA A 77 5.06 -15.77 9.42
C ALA A 77 4.03 -15.29 8.40
N VAL A 78 3.73 -16.13 7.40
CA VAL A 78 2.72 -15.83 6.39
C VAL A 78 1.35 -15.59 7.02
N ASP A 79 1.05 -16.30 8.08
CA ASP A 79 -0.20 -16.18 8.83
C ASP A 79 -0.06 -15.27 10.06
N GLY A 80 0.94 -14.40 10.08
CA GLY A 80 1.18 -13.47 11.17
C GLY A 80 0.14 -12.35 11.25
N ASP A 81 0.32 -11.50 12.25
CA ASP A 81 -0.57 -10.36 12.48
C ASP A 81 -0.19 -9.18 11.60
N TYR A 82 -0.95 -8.99 10.54
CA TYR A 82 -0.75 -7.89 9.59
C TYR A 82 -1.38 -6.57 10.04
N GLY A 83 -2.01 -6.54 11.21
CA GLY A 83 -2.64 -5.34 11.72
C GLY A 83 -4.10 -5.20 11.30
N VAL A 84 -4.66 -4.04 11.59
CA VAL A 84 -6.10 -3.77 11.50
C VAL A 84 -6.67 -3.90 10.09
N GLY A 85 -5.87 -3.67 9.08
CA GLY A 85 -6.31 -3.73 7.68
C GLY A 85 -5.86 -4.98 6.94
N GLY A 86 -5.18 -5.90 7.61
CA GLY A 86 -4.62 -7.09 6.97
C GLY A 86 -3.43 -6.75 6.06
N PHE A 87 -3.08 -7.66 5.19
CA PHE A 87 -1.98 -7.47 4.25
C PHE A 87 -2.20 -6.20 3.41
N GLY A 88 -1.23 -5.30 3.41
CA GLY A 88 -1.33 -4.04 2.68
C GLY A 88 -2.24 -3.00 3.32
N GLY A 89 -2.86 -3.32 4.44
CA GLY A 89 -3.61 -2.37 5.26
C GLY A 89 -5.01 -2.02 4.76
N LEU A 90 -5.46 -2.56 3.63
CA LEU A 90 -6.76 -2.23 3.03
C LEU A 90 -7.73 -3.39 2.99
N GLN A 91 -7.24 -4.61 2.78
CA GLN A 91 -8.08 -5.75 2.46
C GLN A 91 -9.11 -6.07 3.54
N GLU A 92 -8.75 -5.88 4.80
CA GLU A 92 -9.59 -6.24 5.94
C GLU A 92 -10.06 -5.04 6.74
N LEU A 93 -9.75 -3.83 6.30
CA LEU A 93 -10.13 -2.63 7.03
C LEU A 93 -11.62 -2.39 6.93
N ARG A 94 -12.30 -2.40 8.08
CA ARG A 94 -13.75 -2.21 8.11
C ARG A 94 -14.11 -0.73 8.09
N GLY A 95 -15.27 -0.44 7.49
CA GLY A 95 -15.85 0.89 7.53
C GLY A 95 -15.19 1.92 6.65
N LEU A 96 -14.32 1.50 5.74
CA LEU A 96 -13.72 2.43 4.79
C LEU A 96 -14.68 2.61 3.61
N ASN A 97 -15.35 3.76 3.59
CA ASN A 97 -16.34 4.09 2.56
C ASN A 97 -15.88 5.22 1.64
N LYS A 98 -14.61 5.57 1.71
CA LYS A 98 -14.01 6.59 0.85
C LYS A 98 -13.29 5.92 -0.32
N PRO A 99 -13.32 6.53 -1.51
CA PRO A 99 -12.64 5.94 -2.67
C PRO A 99 -11.14 5.83 -2.49
N VAL A 100 -10.59 4.71 -2.94
CA VAL A 100 -9.15 4.50 -3.04
C VAL A 100 -8.83 4.20 -4.50
N ILE A 101 -7.85 4.90 -5.04
CA ILE A 101 -7.39 4.73 -6.42
C ILE A 101 -5.99 4.13 -6.38
N ALA A 102 -5.80 3.02 -7.08
CA ALA A 102 -4.47 2.46 -7.26
C ALA A 102 -3.87 3.01 -8.56
N ALA A 103 -2.79 3.78 -8.43
CA ALA A 103 -2.02 4.26 -9.57
C ALA A 103 -0.85 3.29 -9.77
N VAL A 104 -1.06 2.31 -10.63
CA VAL A 104 -0.11 1.22 -10.85
C VAL A 104 0.96 1.69 -11.82
N ASN A 105 2.13 2.00 -11.29
CA ASN A 105 3.22 2.65 -12.00
C ASN A 105 4.31 1.70 -12.47
N GLY A 106 4.09 0.40 -12.37
CA GLY A 106 5.11 -0.58 -12.79
C GLY A 106 4.66 -2.00 -12.52
N ILE A 107 5.59 -2.86 -12.20
CA ILE A 107 5.33 -4.28 -11.93
C ILE A 107 4.44 -4.42 -10.71
N CYS A 108 3.34 -5.15 -10.88
CA CYS A 108 2.31 -5.37 -9.88
C CYS A 108 1.92 -6.84 -9.95
N CYS A 109 2.33 -7.63 -8.98
CA CYS A 109 2.06 -9.08 -9.03
C CYS A 109 1.83 -9.67 -7.65
N GLY A 110 1.22 -10.84 -7.61
CA GLY A 110 0.94 -11.57 -6.37
C GLY A 110 0.16 -10.72 -5.38
N GLY A 111 0.65 -10.60 -4.15
CA GLY A 111 0.06 -9.74 -3.13
C GLY A 111 0.00 -8.27 -3.52
N GLY A 112 0.89 -7.83 -4.42
CA GLY A 112 0.83 -6.47 -4.96
C GLY A 112 -0.40 -6.24 -5.82
N LEU A 113 -0.79 -7.24 -6.60
CA LEU A 113 -2.04 -7.19 -7.35
C LEU A 113 -3.23 -7.22 -6.39
N GLU A 114 -3.18 -8.03 -5.35
CA GLU A 114 -4.22 -8.04 -4.33
C GLU A 114 -4.38 -6.67 -3.67
N TRP A 115 -3.26 -6.01 -3.40
CA TRP A 115 -3.27 -4.66 -2.84
C TRP A 115 -3.96 -3.69 -3.81
N ALA A 116 -3.60 -3.75 -5.09
CA ALA A 116 -4.25 -2.92 -6.12
C ALA A 116 -5.74 -3.22 -6.21
N LEU A 117 -6.13 -4.49 -6.15
CA LEU A 117 -7.53 -4.91 -6.22
C LEU A 117 -8.34 -4.50 -4.98
N SER A 118 -7.68 -4.17 -3.89
CA SER A 118 -8.34 -3.62 -2.70
C SER A 118 -8.82 -2.19 -2.90
N ALA A 119 -8.33 -1.53 -3.96
CA ALA A 119 -8.79 -0.19 -4.33
C ALA A 119 -10.09 -0.27 -5.12
N ASP A 120 -10.74 0.88 -5.25
CA ASP A 120 -12.01 0.98 -5.97
C ASP A 120 -11.80 1.20 -7.47
N ILE A 121 -10.70 1.86 -7.83
CA ILE A 121 -10.34 2.18 -9.22
C ILE A 121 -8.86 1.85 -9.40
N ILE A 122 -8.55 1.21 -10.52
CA ILE A 122 -7.16 0.93 -10.88
C ILE A 122 -6.83 1.67 -12.17
N LEU A 123 -5.81 2.52 -12.11
CA LEU A 123 -5.22 3.16 -13.27
C LEU A 123 -3.83 2.58 -13.43
N ALA A 124 -3.46 2.20 -14.63
CA ALA A 124 -2.16 1.58 -14.88
C ALA A 124 -1.39 2.40 -15.90
N ALA A 125 -0.11 2.61 -15.63
CA ALA A 125 0.80 3.19 -16.61
C ALA A 125 0.91 2.23 -17.80
N GLU A 126 1.21 2.78 -18.97
CA GLU A 126 1.30 1.98 -20.20
C GLU A 126 2.30 0.83 -20.07
N HIS A 127 3.40 1.06 -19.35
CA HIS A 127 4.45 0.06 -19.17
C HIS A 127 4.20 -0.88 -17.97
N ALA A 128 3.12 -0.66 -17.21
CA ALA A 128 2.82 -1.49 -16.04
C ALA A 128 2.43 -2.90 -16.44
N THR A 129 2.76 -3.85 -15.58
CA THR A 129 2.32 -5.24 -15.73
C THR A 129 1.57 -5.68 -14.50
N LEU A 130 0.43 -6.35 -14.70
CA LEU A 130 -0.40 -6.86 -13.62
C LEU A 130 -0.48 -8.39 -13.77
N LEU A 131 0.05 -9.10 -12.78
CA LEU A 131 0.16 -10.56 -12.83
C LEU A 131 -0.40 -11.20 -11.57
#